data_65cd2df5c5893f9c3148e13aa695f05c
#
_entry.id   65cd2df5c5893f9c3148e13aa695f05c
#
_cell.length_a   1.000
_cell.length_b   1.000
_cell.length_c   1.000
_cell.angle_alpha   90.00
_cell.angle_beta   90.00
_cell.angle_gamma   90.00
#
_symmetry.space_group_name_H-M   'P 1'
#
loop_
_entity.id
_entity.type
_entity.pdbx_description
1 polymer ?
#
loop_
_entity_poly.entity_id
_entity_poly.type
_entity_poly.pdbx_seq_one_letter_code
_entity_poly.pdbx_strand_id
1 'polypeptide(L)'
;MGRSPRNKPMKLSHKLLAIRKRLRMSQTEMARALELKVHYSAVSNYELGTREPDLIIVLRYSRLAGVPMETIVDDQLSLPER
;
A
#
# COMPACT_ATOMS: atom_id res chain seq x y z
N MET A 1 25.63 -15.59 15.09
CA MET A 1 24.27 -15.30 15.05
C MET A 1 23.77 -14.93 13.67
N GLY A 2 22.66 -15.34 13.43
CA GLY A 2 22.09 -15.04 12.17
C GLY A 2 21.80 -13.57 12.01
N ARG A 3 21.73 -13.16 10.78
CA ARG A 3 21.38 -11.83 10.47
C ARG A 3 19.89 -11.62 10.70
N SER A 4 19.55 -10.46 11.22
CA SER A 4 18.15 -10.12 11.39
C SER A 4 17.46 -10.09 10.03
N PRO A 5 16.20 -10.53 9.96
CA PRO A 5 15.44 -10.33 8.75
C PRO A 5 15.32 -8.83 8.45
N ARG A 6 15.16 -8.52 7.18
CA ARG A 6 14.90 -7.14 6.82
C ARG A 6 13.60 -6.68 7.45
N ASN A 7 13.63 -5.51 8.06
CA ASN A 7 12.40 -4.94 8.62
C ASN A 7 11.45 -4.61 7.51
N LYS A 8 10.21 -5.00 7.68
CA LYS A 8 9.18 -4.59 6.75
C LYS A 8 7.88 -4.33 7.50
N PRO A 9 7.05 -3.46 6.96
CA PRO A 9 5.78 -3.16 7.62
C PRO A 9 4.89 -4.39 7.65
N MET A 10 4.37 -4.71 8.83
CA MET A 10 3.52 -5.89 8.98
C MET A 10 2.06 -5.62 8.63
N LYS A 11 1.66 -4.36 8.69
CA LYS A 11 0.26 -3.99 8.44
C LYS A 11 0.06 -3.32 7.09
N LEU A 12 1.12 -3.22 6.30
CA LEU A 12 1.09 -2.47 5.06
C LEU A 12 0.02 -3.01 4.10
N SER A 13 0.00 -4.31 3.88
CA SER A 13 -0.94 -4.89 2.92
C SER A 13 -2.39 -4.61 3.29
N HIS A 14 -2.71 -4.71 4.56
CA HIS A 14 -4.07 -4.41 5.02
C HIS A 14 -4.43 -2.94 4.83
N LYS A 15 -3.47 -2.06 5.07
CA LYS A 15 -3.71 -0.63 4.90
C LYS A 15 -3.93 -0.27 3.44
N LEU A 16 -3.17 -0.89 2.54
CA LEU A 16 -3.33 -0.63 1.11
C LEU A 16 -4.69 -1.11 0.61
N LEU A 17 -5.12 -2.28 1.07
CA LEU A 17 -6.46 -2.77 0.77
C LEU A 17 -7.53 -1.82 1.30
N ALA A 18 -7.38 -1.37 2.55
CA ALA A 18 -8.35 -0.48 3.16
C ALA A 18 -8.45 0.84 2.39
N ILE A 19 -7.31 1.37 1.95
CA ILE A 19 -7.30 2.60 1.16
C ILE A 19 -8.11 2.41 -0.12
N ARG A 20 -7.84 1.32 -0.84
CA ARG A 20 -8.56 1.08 -2.08
C ARG A 20 -10.06 0.99 -1.84
N LYS A 21 -10.46 0.28 -0.79
CA LYS A 21 -11.89 0.13 -0.48
C LYS A 21 -12.53 1.46 -0.09
N ARG A 22 -11.82 2.27 0.67
CA ARG A 22 -12.33 3.60 1.03
C ARG A 22 -12.54 4.48 -0.20
N LEU A 23 -11.68 4.33 -1.19
CA LEU A 23 -11.80 5.09 -2.44
C LEU A 23 -12.80 4.46 -3.41
N ARG A 24 -13.34 3.30 -3.07
CA ARG A 24 -14.33 2.59 -3.88
C ARG A 24 -13.82 2.26 -5.27
N MET A 25 -12.55 1.89 -5.33
CA MET A 25 -11.89 1.54 -6.58
C MET A 25 -11.72 0.04 -6.70
N SER A 26 -11.86 -0.48 -7.92
CA SER A 26 -11.43 -1.83 -8.21
C SER A 26 -9.90 -1.89 -8.22
N GLN A 27 -9.34 -3.09 -8.25
CA GLN A 27 -7.89 -3.23 -8.34
C GLN A 27 -7.36 -2.64 -9.65
N THR A 28 -8.11 -2.81 -10.74
CA THR A 28 -7.72 -2.22 -12.02
C THR A 28 -7.73 -0.70 -11.96
N GLU A 29 -8.77 -0.13 -11.35
CA GLU A 29 -8.85 1.32 -11.19
C GLU A 29 -7.71 1.84 -10.33
N MET A 30 -7.39 1.13 -9.25
CA MET A 30 -6.28 1.53 -8.41
C MET A 30 -4.96 1.46 -9.17
N ALA A 31 -4.74 0.42 -9.98
CA ALA A 31 -3.53 0.31 -10.77
C ALA A 31 -3.38 1.51 -11.71
N ARG A 32 -4.47 1.95 -12.31
CA ARG A 32 -4.42 3.14 -13.15
C ARG A 32 -4.12 4.39 -12.35
N ALA A 33 -4.76 4.54 -11.19
CA ALA A 33 -4.54 5.71 -10.34
C ALA A 33 -3.10 5.77 -9.84
N LEU A 34 -2.48 4.61 -9.63
CA LEU A 34 -1.08 4.53 -9.22
C LEU A 34 -0.12 4.62 -10.41
N GLU A 35 -0.65 4.72 -11.61
CA GLU A 35 0.15 4.80 -12.84
C GLU A 35 1.02 3.56 -13.05
N LEU A 36 0.49 2.40 -12.68
CA LEU A 36 1.15 1.13 -12.96
C LEU A 36 0.82 0.73 -14.39
N LYS A 37 1.81 0.80 -15.26
CA LYS A 37 1.57 0.69 -16.68
C LYS A 37 1.51 -0.73 -17.19
N VAL A 38 2.10 -1.67 -16.46
CA VAL A 38 2.33 -3.00 -17.00
C VAL A 38 1.65 -4.10 -16.21
N HIS A 39 1.53 -3.95 -14.90
CA HIS A 39 1.11 -5.06 -14.05
C HIS A 39 -0.07 -4.68 -13.17
N TYR A 40 -1.27 -4.84 -13.72
CA TYR A 40 -2.48 -4.63 -12.92
C TYR A 40 -2.52 -5.59 -11.72
N SER A 41 -1.92 -6.76 -11.88
CA SER A 41 -1.87 -7.73 -10.78
C SER A 41 -0.99 -7.26 -9.62
N ALA A 42 -0.19 -6.22 -9.80
CA ALA A 42 0.64 -5.73 -8.71
C ALA A 42 -0.21 -5.28 -7.52
N VAL A 43 -1.36 -4.65 -7.77
CA VAL A 43 -2.23 -4.21 -6.68
C VAL A 43 -2.69 -5.41 -5.86
N SER A 44 -3.09 -6.48 -6.51
CA SER A 44 -3.48 -7.71 -5.82
C SER A 44 -2.33 -8.23 -4.95
N ASN A 45 -1.13 -8.24 -5.50
CA ASN A 45 0.04 -8.74 -4.75
C ASN A 45 0.39 -7.85 -3.57
N TYR A 46 0.24 -6.53 -3.71
CA TYR A 46 0.42 -5.62 -2.60
C TYR A 46 -0.57 -5.93 -1.47
N GLU A 47 -1.82 -6.17 -1.84
CA GLU A 47 -2.88 -6.42 -0.86
C GLU A 47 -2.77 -7.79 -0.21
N LEU A 48 -2.20 -8.75 -0.92
CA LEU A 48 -1.95 -10.07 -0.37
C LEU A 48 -0.66 -10.12 0.46
N GLY A 49 0.17 -9.10 0.35
CA GLY A 49 1.44 -9.08 1.06
C GLY A 49 2.53 -9.89 0.39
N THR A 50 2.30 -10.35 -0.84
CA THR A 50 3.30 -11.14 -1.57
C THR A 50 4.30 -10.27 -2.30
N ARG A 51 4.01 -8.98 -2.42
CA ARG A 51 4.91 -8.03 -3.04
C ARG A 51 4.80 -6.71 -2.32
N GLU A 52 5.93 -6.11 -2.02
CA GLU A 52 5.97 -4.81 -1.35
C GLU A 52 6.04 -3.72 -2.40
N PRO A 53 5.19 -2.69 -2.33
CA PRO A 53 5.29 -1.59 -3.29
C PRO A 53 6.56 -0.79 -3.03
N ASP A 54 7.14 -0.25 -4.10
CA ASP A 54 8.30 0.60 -3.92
C ASP A 54 7.88 1.96 -3.35
N LEU A 55 8.87 2.75 -3.01
CA LEU A 55 8.65 4.01 -2.32
C LEU A 55 7.74 4.95 -3.10
N ILE A 56 7.92 5.03 -4.41
CA ILE A 56 7.11 5.93 -5.24
C ILE A 56 5.66 5.48 -5.26
N ILE A 57 5.42 4.19 -5.29
CA ILE A 57 4.05 3.67 -5.27
C ILE A 57 3.39 3.98 -3.92
N VAL A 58 4.13 3.82 -2.83
CA VAL A 58 3.59 4.18 -1.51
C VAL A 58 3.24 5.66 -1.45
N LEU A 59 4.09 6.52 -2.02
CA LEU A 59 3.79 7.94 -2.08
C LEU A 59 2.49 8.21 -2.84
N ARG A 60 2.28 7.52 -3.95
CA ARG A 60 1.06 7.69 -4.72
C ARG A 60 -0.18 7.24 -3.94
N TYR A 61 -0.07 6.11 -3.22
CA TYR A 61 -1.14 5.70 -2.31
C TYR A 61 -1.45 6.80 -1.28
N SER A 62 -0.40 7.38 -0.70
CA SER A 62 -0.60 8.39 0.34
C SER A 62 -1.31 9.61 -0.22
N ARG A 63 -0.99 10.00 -1.44
CA ARG A 63 -1.62 11.15 -2.08
C ARG A 63 -3.07 10.86 -2.43
N LEU A 64 -3.35 9.67 -2.93
CA LEU A 64 -4.73 9.27 -3.22
C LEU A 64 -5.57 9.20 -1.95
N ALA A 65 -5.00 8.70 -0.88
CA ALA A 65 -5.71 8.55 0.39
C ALA A 65 -5.77 9.86 1.17
N GLY A 66 -4.91 10.83 0.86
CA GLY A 66 -4.85 12.07 1.62
C GLY A 66 -4.25 11.89 3.00
N VAL A 67 -3.33 10.94 3.18
CA VAL A 67 -2.68 10.70 4.46
C VAL A 67 -1.16 10.72 4.27
N PRO A 68 -0.40 11.03 5.31
CA PRO A 68 1.07 10.96 5.20
C PRO A 68 1.55 9.55 4.94
N MET A 69 2.66 9.41 4.24
CA MET A 69 3.25 8.11 3.97
C MET A 69 3.53 7.33 5.25
N GLU A 70 3.95 8.03 6.30
CA GLU A 70 4.26 7.35 7.55
C GLU A 70 3.05 6.64 8.14
N THR A 71 1.84 7.19 7.94
CA THR A 71 0.63 6.54 8.39
C THR A 71 0.44 5.18 7.73
N ILE A 72 0.89 5.07 6.48
CA ILE A 72 0.78 3.81 5.74
C ILE A 72 1.88 2.83 6.17
N VAL A 73 3.11 3.32 6.33
CA VAL A 73 4.27 2.45 6.51
C VAL A 73 4.54 2.09 7.95
N ASP A 74 4.22 2.99 8.90
CA ASP A 74 4.53 2.79 10.30
C ASP A 74 3.45 1.94 10.95
N ASP A 75 3.83 0.74 11.41
CA ASP A 75 2.88 -0.17 12.06
C ASP A 75 2.33 0.39 13.36
N GLN A 76 2.99 1.37 13.96
CA GLN A 76 2.50 2.01 15.18
C GLN A 76 1.34 2.94 14.93
N LEU A 77 1.14 3.35 13.68
CA LEU A 77 0.09 4.27 13.30
C LEU A 77 -1.04 3.52 12.62
N SER A 78 -2.25 4.03 12.76
CA SER A 78 -3.41 3.48 12.06
C SER A 78 -3.91 4.49 11.05
N LEU A 79 -4.56 3.98 10.00
CA LEU A 79 -5.23 4.89 9.06
C LEU A 79 -6.31 5.67 9.82
N PRO A 80 -6.42 6.97 9.58
CA PRO A 80 -7.47 7.74 10.24
C PRO A 80 -8.84 7.24 9.84
N GLU A 81 -9.77 7.32 10.75
CA GLU A 81 -11.15 6.99 10.45
C GLU A 81 -11.79 8.09 9.64
N ARG A 82 -12.77 7.69 8.86
CA ARG A 82 -13.46 8.63 7.97
C ARG A 82 -14.56 9.35 8.70
#